data_2059d423dd1dec38eccfba9707b4343d
#
_entry.id   2059d423dd1dec38eccfba9707b4343d
#
_cell.length_a   1.000
_cell.length_b   1.000
_cell.length_c   1.000
_cell.angle_alpha   90.00
_cell.angle_beta   90.00
_cell.angle_gamma   90.00
#
_symmetry.space_group_name_H-M   'P 1'
#
loop_
_entity.id
_entity.type
_entity.pdbx_description
1 polymer ?
#
loop_
_entity_poly.entity_id
_entity_poly.type
_entity_poly.pdbx_seq_one_letter_code
_entity_poly.pdbx_strand_id
1 'polypeptide(L)'
;MKYVLLAMDRAPSARRVDAQGFLHLSATNISKANVCPYFGREIPGWQELGLDGNRVYNLLRDPAELKAAAHTFDNLPVLSEHVPVDADDIPDDLVVGSTGSHGAFDGTYLANSLAIWKREAIRGVESNRKRQLSSAYRYTPDMTPGNYQGMQYDGIMRNIV
;
A
#
# COMPACT_ATOMS: atom_id res chain seq x y z
N MET A 1 -8.00 2.27 12.50
CA MET A 1 -6.87 2.46 11.59
C MET A 1 -7.37 3.17 10.35
N LYS A 2 -7.11 4.46 10.23
CA LYS A 2 -7.46 5.23 9.01
C LYS A 2 -6.26 5.26 8.10
N TYR A 3 -6.44 4.71 6.92
CA TYR A 3 -5.39 4.63 5.94
C TYR A 3 -5.66 5.61 4.87
N VAL A 4 -4.78 6.49 4.74
CA VAL A 4 -4.76 7.25 3.55
C VAL A 4 -3.60 6.79 2.78
N LEU A 5 -3.84 6.22 1.63
CA LEU A 5 -3.10 6.71 0.61
C LEU A 5 -3.36 6.23 -0.73
N LEU A 6 -3.43 7.13 -1.33
CA LEU A 6 -3.43 7.63 -2.65
C LEU A 6 -2.13 7.34 -3.38
N ALA A 7 -1.98 6.17 -3.96
CA ALA A 7 -1.22 6.05 -5.16
C ALA A 7 -2.12 6.55 -6.30
N MET A 8 -2.02 7.80 -6.65
CA MET A 8 -2.75 8.32 -7.80
C MET A 8 -2.08 7.87 -9.06
N ASP A 9 -2.79 7.04 -9.81
CA ASP A 9 -2.41 6.63 -11.14
C ASP A 9 -2.40 7.86 -12.07
N ARG A 10 -1.22 8.20 -12.59
CA ARG A 10 -1.08 9.27 -13.57
C ARG A 10 -1.16 8.79 -15.02
N ALA A 11 -1.06 7.49 -15.23
CA ALA A 11 -1.25 6.88 -16.53
C ALA A 11 -2.24 5.74 -16.39
N PRO A 12 -3.24 5.62 -17.27
CA PRO A 12 -4.08 4.44 -17.27
C PRO A 12 -3.17 3.22 -17.51
N SER A 13 -3.07 2.35 -16.49
CA SER A 13 -2.45 1.05 -16.67
C SER A 13 -3.14 0.34 -17.83
N ALA A 14 -2.36 -0.31 -18.71
CA ALA A 14 -2.94 -1.10 -19.77
C ALA A 14 -3.85 -2.16 -19.13
N ARG A 15 -5.12 -2.15 -19.54
CA ARG A 15 -6.16 -3.04 -19.02
C ARG A 15 -6.50 -4.08 -20.08
N ARG A 16 -6.61 -5.31 -19.65
CA ARG A 16 -7.01 -6.43 -20.51
C ARG A 16 -7.99 -7.32 -19.75
N VAL A 17 -9.07 -7.72 -20.40
CA VAL A 17 -9.97 -8.75 -19.92
C VAL A 17 -9.65 -10.02 -20.71
N ASP A 18 -9.42 -11.14 -20.00
CA ASP A 18 -9.14 -12.42 -20.65
C ASP A 18 -10.41 -13.18 -21.03
N ALA A 19 -10.23 -14.36 -21.61
CA ALA A 19 -11.35 -15.20 -22.08
C ALA A 19 -12.29 -15.66 -20.96
N GLN A 20 -11.82 -15.73 -19.72
CA GLN A 20 -12.60 -16.06 -18.54
C GLN A 20 -13.29 -14.84 -17.94
N GLY A 21 -13.01 -13.65 -18.45
CA GLY A 21 -13.55 -12.39 -17.96
C GLY A 21 -12.77 -11.81 -16.76
N PHE A 22 -11.54 -12.27 -16.50
CA PHE A 22 -10.69 -11.71 -15.46
C PHE A 22 -10.00 -10.43 -15.96
N LEU A 23 -9.91 -9.45 -15.07
CA LEU A 23 -9.27 -8.18 -15.37
C LEU A 23 -7.79 -8.23 -15.01
N HIS A 24 -6.95 -7.87 -15.96
CA HIS A 24 -5.51 -7.72 -15.78
C HIS A 24 -5.09 -6.27 -15.94
N LEU A 25 -4.35 -5.76 -14.96
CA LEU A 25 -3.75 -4.43 -14.94
C LEU A 25 -2.23 -4.58 -15.02
N SER A 26 -1.58 -3.99 -16.02
CA SER A 26 -0.15 -4.19 -16.27
C SER A 26 0.75 -3.53 -15.23
N ALA A 27 0.31 -2.39 -14.69
CA ALA A 27 1.00 -1.68 -13.61
C ALA A 27 -0.02 -0.89 -12.80
N THR A 28 0.03 -1.06 -11.49
CA THR A 28 -0.82 -0.33 -10.55
C THR A 28 0.05 0.18 -9.42
N ASN A 29 -0.06 1.46 -9.12
CA ASN A 29 0.65 2.04 -7.98
C ASN A 29 0.01 1.53 -6.68
N ILE A 30 0.82 0.91 -5.82
CA ILE A 30 0.40 0.34 -4.54
C ILE A 30 0.93 1.11 -3.35
N SER A 31 2.00 1.89 -3.52
CA SER A 31 2.52 2.79 -2.52
C SER A 31 3.29 3.94 -3.15
N LYS A 32 3.57 4.98 -2.35
CA LYS A 32 4.31 6.17 -2.79
C LYS A 32 5.30 6.60 -1.71
N ALA A 33 6.51 7.00 -2.14
CA ALA A 33 7.47 7.67 -1.27
C ALA A 33 6.95 9.08 -0.95
N ASN A 34 6.56 9.30 0.28
CA ASN A 34 6.06 10.58 0.75
C ASN A 34 5.99 10.64 2.29
N VAL A 35 5.71 11.82 2.80
CA VAL A 35 5.42 12.05 4.22
C VAL A 35 3.93 11.92 4.45
N CYS A 36 3.53 11.11 5.43
CA CYS A 36 2.13 10.84 5.74
C CYS A 36 1.81 10.96 7.21
N PRO A 37 0.63 11.51 7.54
CA PRO A 37 0.19 11.66 8.92
C PRO A 37 -0.38 10.35 9.49
N TYR A 38 0.00 10.03 10.73
CA TYR A 38 -0.51 8.93 11.54
C TYR A 38 -0.79 9.40 12.95
N PHE A 39 -1.87 8.94 13.57
CA PHE A 39 -2.00 9.10 15.00
C PHE A 39 -0.95 8.27 15.74
N GLY A 40 -0.47 8.75 16.88
CA GLY A 40 0.51 8.01 17.67
C GLY A 40 0.11 6.55 17.91
N ARG A 41 -1.17 6.31 18.27
CA ARG A 41 -1.71 4.95 18.47
C ARG A 41 -1.69 4.03 17.24
N GLU A 42 -1.46 4.58 16.03
CA GLU A 42 -1.31 3.79 14.80
C GLU A 42 0.14 3.40 14.51
N ILE A 43 1.09 3.96 15.27
CA ILE A 43 2.52 3.70 15.12
C ILE A 43 2.89 2.49 15.97
N PRO A 44 3.50 1.45 15.40
CA PRO A 44 3.92 0.28 16.17
C PRO A 44 4.82 0.66 17.36
N GLY A 45 4.53 0.12 18.53
CA GLY A 45 5.33 0.38 19.72
C GLY A 45 5.24 1.81 20.26
N TRP A 46 4.17 2.54 19.95
CA TRP A 46 4.02 3.95 20.30
C TRP A 46 4.15 4.24 21.82
N GLN A 47 3.71 3.32 22.65
CA GLN A 47 3.78 3.45 24.12
C GLN A 47 5.23 3.37 24.61
N GLU A 48 5.98 2.41 24.10
CA GLU A 48 7.41 2.22 24.39
C GLU A 48 8.26 3.37 23.84
N LEU A 49 7.82 3.97 22.74
CA LEU A 49 8.44 5.15 22.14
C LEU A 49 8.05 6.46 22.86
N GLY A 50 7.16 6.40 23.86
CA GLY A 50 6.70 7.58 24.58
C GLY A 50 5.87 8.56 23.74
N LEU A 51 5.20 8.08 22.69
CA LEU A 51 4.38 8.91 21.83
C LEU A 51 3.00 9.15 22.44
N ASP A 52 2.42 10.32 22.19
CA ASP A 52 1.02 10.59 22.53
C ASP A 52 0.12 9.92 21.48
N GLY A 53 -0.71 8.96 21.91
CA GLY A 53 -1.60 8.21 21.01
C GLY A 53 -2.62 9.06 20.26
N ASN A 54 -2.95 10.26 20.75
CA ASN A 54 -3.92 11.18 20.13
C ASN A 54 -3.26 12.27 19.26
N ARG A 55 -1.95 12.42 19.37
CA ARG A 55 -1.18 13.34 18.53
C ARG A 55 -0.93 12.73 17.14
N VAL A 56 -0.96 13.59 16.11
CA VAL A 56 -0.57 13.22 14.76
C VAL A 56 0.94 13.41 14.59
N TYR A 57 1.58 12.37 14.06
CA TYR A 57 3.00 12.36 13.68
C TYR A 57 3.11 12.15 12.18
N ASN A 58 3.99 12.90 11.55
CA ASN A 58 4.29 12.76 10.14
C ASN A 58 5.42 11.75 9.95
N LEU A 59 5.15 10.64 9.26
CA LEU A 59 6.15 9.62 8.97
C LEU A 59 6.56 9.62 7.50
N LEU A 60 7.86 9.56 7.26
CA LEU A 60 8.41 9.38 5.92
C LEU A 60 8.31 7.90 5.52
N ARG A 61 7.63 7.61 4.41
CA ARG A 61 7.86 6.41 3.63
C ARG A 61 9.09 6.61 2.77
N ASP A 62 10.21 6.14 3.28
CA ASP A 62 11.52 6.39 2.67
C ASP A 62 11.64 5.68 1.31
N PRO A 63 12.12 6.36 0.25
CA PRO A 63 12.30 5.75 -1.06
C PRO A 63 13.19 4.51 -1.05
N ALA A 64 14.27 4.50 -0.26
CA ALA A 64 15.18 3.37 -0.17
C ALA A 64 14.50 2.16 0.47
N GLU A 65 13.67 2.39 1.50
CA GLU A 65 12.89 1.34 2.16
C GLU A 65 11.85 0.75 1.21
N LEU A 66 11.11 1.58 0.45
CA LEU A 66 10.16 1.10 -0.54
C LEU A 66 10.83 0.33 -1.67
N LYS A 67 12.00 0.77 -2.11
CA LYS A 67 12.79 0.03 -3.12
C LYS A 67 13.22 -1.34 -2.60
N ALA A 68 13.69 -1.42 -1.38
CA ALA A 68 14.07 -2.69 -0.75
C ALA A 68 12.87 -3.62 -0.56
N ALA A 69 11.71 -3.05 -0.20
CA ALA A 69 10.48 -3.80 0.05
C ALA A 69 9.74 -4.26 -1.23
N ALA A 70 10.12 -3.79 -2.41
CA ALA A 70 9.33 -3.99 -3.63
C ALA A 70 8.95 -5.45 -3.89
N HIS A 71 9.87 -6.39 -3.68
CA HIS A 71 9.65 -7.81 -3.88
C HIS A 71 8.71 -8.45 -2.84
N THR A 72 8.52 -7.84 -1.68
CA THR A 72 7.61 -8.35 -0.66
C THR A 72 6.14 -8.14 -1.03
N PHE A 73 5.88 -7.34 -2.07
CA PHE A 73 4.55 -7.12 -2.63
C PHE A 73 4.23 -8.03 -3.83
N ASP A 74 5.05 -9.03 -4.07
CA ASP A 74 4.84 -10.01 -5.13
C ASP A 74 3.92 -11.15 -4.66
N ASN A 75 2.99 -11.54 -5.54
CA ASN A 75 2.09 -12.69 -5.34
C ASN A 75 1.25 -12.63 -4.06
N LEU A 76 0.85 -11.43 -3.67
CA LEU A 76 0.00 -11.22 -2.50
C LEU A 76 -1.48 -11.20 -2.87
N PRO A 77 -2.38 -11.59 -1.95
CA PRO A 77 -3.81 -11.47 -2.16
C PRO A 77 -4.22 -9.99 -2.27
N VAL A 78 -5.13 -9.71 -3.20
CA VAL A 78 -5.83 -8.43 -3.29
C VAL A 78 -7.21 -8.61 -2.65
N LEU A 79 -7.53 -7.76 -1.69
CA LEU A 79 -8.77 -7.82 -0.93
C LEU A 79 -9.74 -6.71 -1.35
N SER A 80 -11.03 -6.99 -1.25
CA SER A 80 -12.09 -5.99 -1.47
C SER A 80 -12.18 -4.96 -0.35
N GLU A 81 -11.69 -5.30 0.84
CA GLU A 81 -11.67 -4.48 2.04
C GLU A 81 -10.28 -4.51 2.69
N HIS A 82 -9.94 -3.45 3.41
CA HIS A 82 -8.67 -3.36 4.11
C HIS A 82 -8.76 -4.02 5.49
N VAL A 83 -8.35 -5.29 5.55
CA VAL A 83 -8.26 -6.07 6.78
C VAL A 83 -6.88 -6.71 6.90
N PRO A 84 -6.38 -6.96 8.12
CA PRO A 84 -5.16 -7.74 8.32
C PRO A 84 -5.33 -9.14 7.73
N VAL A 85 -4.27 -9.68 7.14
CA VAL A 85 -4.21 -11.06 6.64
C VAL A 85 -2.87 -11.69 6.99
N ASP A 86 -2.90 -12.96 7.26
CA ASP A 86 -1.73 -13.85 7.34
C ASP A 86 -2.13 -15.26 6.88
N ALA A 87 -1.19 -16.19 6.91
CA ALA A 87 -1.42 -17.55 6.41
C ALA A 87 -2.45 -18.34 7.26
N ASP A 88 -2.63 -17.96 8.51
CA ASP A 88 -3.54 -18.62 9.43
C ASP A 88 -4.96 -18.02 9.39
N ASP A 89 -5.09 -16.78 8.89
CA ASP A 89 -6.35 -16.06 8.83
C ASP A 89 -6.49 -15.29 7.50
N ILE A 90 -6.88 -16.01 6.44
CA ILE A 90 -7.20 -15.42 5.14
C ILE A 90 -8.72 -15.31 5.01
N PRO A 91 -9.27 -14.10 4.86
CA PRO A 91 -10.70 -13.92 4.64
C PRO A 91 -11.06 -14.27 3.18
N ASP A 92 -11.35 -15.52 2.90
CA ASP A 92 -11.59 -16.06 1.55
C ASP A 92 -12.66 -15.32 0.76
N ASP A 93 -13.69 -14.83 1.43
CA ASP A 93 -14.78 -14.05 0.83
C ASP A 93 -14.33 -12.66 0.36
N LEU A 94 -13.30 -12.10 0.99
CA LEU A 94 -12.74 -10.79 0.64
C LEU A 94 -11.64 -10.86 -0.42
N VAL A 95 -11.02 -12.02 -0.66
CA VAL A 95 -9.99 -12.17 -1.69
C VAL A 95 -10.62 -12.02 -3.07
N VAL A 96 -10.18 -11.04 -3.83
CA VAL A 96 -10.73 -10.72 -5.17
C VAL A 96 -9.73 -10.86 -6.30
N GLY A 97 -8.44 -11.04 -5.98
CA GLY A 97 -7.38 -11.15 -6.97
C GLY A 97 -6.01 -11.35 -6.34
N SER A 98 -4.97 -11.14 -7.11
CA SER A 98 -3.58 -11.15 -6.65
C SER A 98 -2.74 -10.06 -7.31
N THR A 99 -1.66 -9.69 -6.64
CA THR A 99 -0.56 -8.95 -7.28
C THR A 99 0.26 -9.90 -8.15
N GLY A 100 1.02 -9.32 -9.09
CA GLY A 100 1.97 -10.07 -9.91
C GLY A 100 3.30 -10.34 -9.20
N SER A 101 4.29 -10.76 -9.96
CA SER A 101 5.61 -11.20 -9.47
C SER A 101 6.77 -10.24 -9.79
N HIS A 102 6.46 -9.00 -10.16
CA HIS A 102 7.44 -8.02 -10.59
C HIS A 102 7.17 -6.64 -9.96
N GLY A 103 7.06 -6.63 -8.64
CA GLY A 103 7.00 -5.37 -7.89
C GLY A 103 8.24 -4.52 -8.14
N ALA A 104 8.06 -3.26 -8.50
CA ALA A 104 9.14 -2.35 -8.82
C ALA A 104 8.89 -0.94 -8.26
N PHE A 105 9.99 -0.28 -7.91
CA PHE A 105 9.96 1.10 -7.43
C PHE A 105 10.67 2.01 -8.44
N ASP A 106 9.98 3.04 -8.94
CA ASP A 106 10.48 3.95 -9.97
C ASP A 106 11.19 5.21 -9.43
N GLY A 107 11.36 5.31 -8.12
CA GLY A 107 11.88 6.48 -7.42
C GLY A 107 10.81 7.33 -6.73
N THR A 108 9.55 7.13 -7.10
CA THR A 108 8.38 7.80 -6.51
C THR A 108 7.32 6.81 -6.09
N TYR A 109 6.96 5.87 -6.96
CA TYR A 109 5.90 4.89 -6.75
C TYR A 109 6.45 3.47 -6.70
N LEU A 110 5.89 2.70 -5.80
CA LEU A 110 5.96 1.25 -5.82
C LEU A 110 4.76 0.74 -6.60
N ALA A 111 4.98 -0.02 -7.65
CA ALA A 111 3.94 -0.56 -8.52
C ALA A 111 4.11 -2.06 -8.76
N ASN A 112 3.00 -2.73 -9.04
CA ASN A 112 2.97 -4.12 -9.49
C ASN A 112 1.79 -4.32 -10.44
N SER A 113 1.79 -5.40 -11.20
CA SER A 113 0.61 -5.83 -11.94
C SER A 113 -0.43 -6.44 -11.00
N LEU A 114 -1.69 -6.43 -11.44
CA LEU A 114 -2.80 -7.05 -10.72
C LEU A 114 -3.59 -7.97 -11.65
N ALA A 115 -4.11 -9.05 -11.08
CA ALA A 115 -5.17 -9.85 -11.67
C ALA A 115 -6.38 -9.84 -10.74
N ILE A 116 -7.55 -9.42 -11.22
CA ILE A 116 -8.79 -9.36 -10.46
C ILE A 116 -9.77 -10.39 -11.04
N TRP A 117 -10.31 -11.25 -10.19
CA TRP A 117 -11.09 -12.42 -10.60
C TRP A 117 -12.58 -12.29 -10.32
N LYS A 118 -12.96 -11.63 -9.21
CA LYS A 118 -14.38 -11.51 -8.83
C LYS A 118 -15.08 -10.42 -9.63
N ARG A 119 -16.21 -10.78 -10.23
CA ARG A 119 -17.01 -9.90 -11.10
C ARG A 119 -17.38 -8.58 -10.45
N GLU A 120 -17.75 -8.60 -9.18
CA GLU A 120 -18.14 -7.39 -8.46
C GLU A 120 -16.97 -6.41 -8.30
N ALA A 121 -15.78 -6.93 -7.97
CA ALA A 121 -14.56 -6.12 -7.88
C ALA A 121 -14.18 -5.54 -9.24
N ILE A 122 -14.26 -6.33 -10.31
CA ILE A 122 -14.01 -5.89 -11.69
C ILE A 122 -14.94 -4.73 -12.05
N ARG A 123 -16.25 -4.86 -11.79
CA ARG A 123 -17.23 -3.79 -12.03
C ARG A 123 -16.91 -2.54 -11.21
N GLY A 124 -16.42 -2.69 -9.98
CA GLY A 124 -15.97 -1.59 -9.13
C GLY A 124 -14.83 -0.80 -9.76
N VAL A 125 -13.86 -1.50 -10.35
CA VAL A 125 -12.72 -0.88 -11.05
C VAL A 125 -13.17 -0.23 -12.36
N GLU A 126 -13.93 -0.94 -13.20
CA GLU A 126 -14.39 -0.45 -14.50
C GLU A 126 -15.31 0.78 -14.39
N SER A 127 -16.16 0.82 -13.37
CA SER A 127 -17.05 1.96 -13.10
C SER A 127 -16.37 3.14 -12.40
N ASN A 128 -15.06 3.07 -12.18
CA ASN A 128 -14.27 4.05 -11.41
C ASN A 128 -14.76 4.29 -9.97
N ARG A 129 -15.56 3.41 -9.40
CA ARG A 129 -15.95 3.48 -7.97
C ARG A 129 -14.82 3.08 -7.06
N LYS A 130 -13.94 2.16 -7.52
CA LYS A 130 -12.71 1.76 -6.82
C LYS A 130 -11.50 2.19 -7.67
N ARG A 131 -10.95 3.36 -7.35
CA ARG A 131 -9.82 3.97 -8.08
C ARG A 131 -8.48 3.79 -7.40
N GLN A 132 -8.49 3.30 -6.16
CA GLN A 132 -7.32 3.31 -5.31
C GLN A 132 -7.09 1.93 -4.73
N LEU A 133 -5.83 1.54 -4.71
CA LEU A 133 -5.33 0.39 -3.99
C LEU A 133 -4.60 0.91 -2.75
N SER A 134 -4.93 0.36 -1.58
CA SER A 134 -4.22 0.62 -0.34
C SER A 134 -3.35 -0.57 0.00
N SER A 135 -2.08 -0.34 0.25
CA SER A 135 -1.17 -1.37 0.75
C SER A 135 -1.18 -1.40 2.27
N ALA A 136 -1.18 -2.60 2.84
CA ALA A 136 -0.87 -2.82 4.24
C ALA A 136 0.53 -3.42 4.33
N TYR A 137 1.33 -2.94 5.26
CA TYR A 137 2.68 -3.43 5.51
C TYR A 137 3.06 -3.23 6.97
N ARG A 138 4.05 -3.99 7.40
CA ARG A 138 4.69 -3.82 8.69
C ARG A 138 5.94 -2.96 8.52
N TYR A 139 6.31 -2.25 9.56
CA TYR A 139 7.54 -1.45 9.57
C TYR A 139 8.03 -1.23 11.01
N THR A 140 9.29 -0.84 11.14
CA THR A 140 9.88 -0.39 12.40
C THR A 140 9.92 1.13 12.40
N PRO A 141 9.28 1.83 13.35
CA PRO A 141 9.36 3.28 13.42
C PRO A 141 10.73 3.73 13.92
N ASP A 142 11.35 4.65 13.19
CA ASP A 142 12.55 5.40 13.59
C ASP A 142 12.14 6.86 13.77
N MET A 143 11.97 7.29 15.02
CA MET A 143 11.47 8.64 15.34
C MET A 143 12.55 9.71 15.26
N THR A 144 13.46 9.60 14.30
CA THR A 144 14.42 10.66 13.95
C THR A 144 13.77 11.65 12.99
N PRO A 145 13.60 12.92 13.39
CA PRO A 145 12.95 13.92 12.55
C PRO A 145 13.85 14.38 11.41
N GLY A 146 13.23 14.92 10.37
CA GLY A 146 13.96 15.45 9.22
C GLY A 146 13.05 16.17 8.22
N ASN A 147 13.55 16.31 6.98
CA ASN A 147 12.84 16.92 5.88
C ASN A 147 12.97 16.07 4.61
N TYR A 148 11.87 15.91 3.91
CA TYR A 148 11.83 15.24 2.61
C TYR A 148 11.06 16.09 1.61
N GLN A 149 11.73 16.56 0.58
CA GLN A 149 11.14 17.41 -0.48
C GLN A 149 10.39 18.65 0.06
N GLY A 150 10.94 19.28 1.10
CA GLY A 150 10.34 20.46 1.74
C GLY A 150 9.29 20.13 2.82
N MET A 151 8.93 18.87 3.02
CA MET A 151 8.00 18.45 4.06
C MET A 151 8.76 17.95 5.30
N GLN A 152 8.44 18.53 6.45
CA GLN A 152 8.96 18.07 7.74
C GLN A 152 8.32 16.75 8.13
N TYR A 153 9.12 15.85 8.69
CA TYR A 153 8.63 14.60 9.26
C TYR A 153 9.18 14.37 10.68
N ASP A 154 8.42 13.66 11.48
CA ASP A 154 8.76 13.32 12.87
C ASP A 154 9.52 12.00 12.96
N GLY A 155 9.39 11.13 11.98
CA GLY A 155 10.03 9.83 11.93
C GLY A 155 9.99 9.18 10.56
N ILE A 156 10.66 8.04 10.46
CA ILE A 156 10.86 7.28 9.23
C ILE A 156 10.34 5.86 9.42
N MET A 157 9.65 5.31 8.41
CA MET A 157 9.30 3.90 8.37
C MET A 157 10.49 3.07 7.87
N ARG A 158 11.07 2.24 8.73
CA ARG A 158 12.18 1.34 8.40
C ARG A 158 11.71 -0.10 8.26
N ASN A 159 12.46 -0.90 7.52
CA ASN A 159 12.20 -2.34 7.35
C ASN A 159 10.76 -2.61 6.90
N ILE A 160 10.29 -1.90 5.88
CA ILE A 160 8.97 -2.10 5.30
C ILE A 160 8.90 -3.51 4.66
N VAL A 161 7.87 -4.29 5.04
CA VAL A 161 7.60 -5.63 4.48
C VAL A 161 6.12 -5.90 4.34
#